data_79c9ca86b42539e28a97586b46dc16e6
#
_entry.id   79c9ca86b42539e28a97586b46dc16e6
#
_cell.length_a   1.000
_cell.length_b   1.000
_cell.length_c   1.000
_cell.angle_alpha   90.00
_cell.angle_beta   90.00
_cell.angle_gamma   90.00
#
_symmetry.space_group_name_H-M   'P 1'
#
loop_
_entity.id
_entity.type
_entity.pdbx_description
1 polymer ?
#
loop_
_entity_poly.entity_id
_entity_poly.type
_entity_poly.pdbx_seq_one_letter_code
_entity_poly.pdbx_strand_id
1 'polypeptide(L)'
;MKTLFFSVCLFLASVSATAQQRYSQEMAQSQGKQWTHGKSWDYVNGLVAKSLLNLCEQYQYADWTGNYYQWAKEYADNAINPDGTFKNFKKGNIDNINSGKVLFALYKREKELDKQNGTDNASRYKKAADFLHDYLVNDYSRIQSGDAKGCFFHKDIYPDQMWLDGLYMGAAFYAEWQANFEPDNEQAWTDIAHQFKTIARHTYDKDKQLYYHAWSANPEDSNSFWANKTEPYKGCSKEFWGRGMGWYFAALVDVLEVMPKTHADYKELVTITNTVAKGLKRLQDKTSGVWYQLLQYDNSYVGECGIANYLESSASSMFTYAYLKGVRLGILPKSYEKVAEKAYQGLLKTFVTSNNDGTINLNQSCRSAGLGPAKDPSRDGSASYYLCGKDVTIVSNEGKAIGPFIMASLEYELKK
;
A
#
# COMPACT_ATOMS: atom_id res chain seq x y z
N MET A 1 48.17 -27.92 -60.90
CA MET A 1 47.83 -27.67 -59.44
C MET A 1 46.74 -26.65 -59.41
N LYS A 2 45.52 -27.05 -59.10
CA LYS A 2 44.34 -26.16 -58.92
C LYS A 2 44.10 -25.99 -57.42
N THR A 3 44.25 -24.76 -56.92
CA THR A 3 44.02 -24.39 -55.49
C THR A 3 42.58 -24.04 -55.37
N LEU A 4 41.84 -24.82 -54.57
CA LEU A 4 40.47 -24.53 -54.19
C LEU A 4 40.47 -23.59 -52.93
N PHE A 5 39.89 -22.40 -53.08
CA PHE A 5 39.56 -21.53 -51.92
C PHE A 5 38.22 -21.93 -51.38
N PHE A 6 38.16 -22.40 -50.10
CA PHE A 6 36.94 -22.56 -49.34
C PHE A 6 36.65 -21.24 -48.61
N SER A 7 35.57 -20.57 -49.02
CA SER A 7 35.04 -19.41 -48.30
C SER A 7 34.12 -19.91 -47.17
N VAL A 8 34.53 -19.77 -45.93
CA VAL A 8 33.70 -20.05 -44.76
C VAL A 8 32.89 -18.79 -44.46
N CYS A 9 31.60 -18.78 -44.79
CA CYS A 9 30.66 -17.76 -44.31
C CYS A 9 30.31 -18.04 -42.87
N LEU A 10 30.87 -17.28 -41.93
CA LEU A 10 30.39 -17.20 -40.55
C LEU A 10 29.05 -16.43 -40.53
N PHE A 11 27.95 -17.14 -40.34
CA PHE A 11 26.67 -16.51 -39.91
C PHE A 11 26.77 -16.14 -38.44
N LEU A 12 27.03 -14.87 -38.16
CA LEU A 12 26.80 -14.28 -36.85
C LEU A 12 25.28 -14.13 -36.65
N ALA A 13 24.68 -15.10 -35.98
CA ALA A 13 23.33 -14.95 -35.45
C ALA A 13 23.40 -13.93 -34.32
N SER A 14 23.01 -12.69 -34.60
CA SER A 14 22.76 -11.69 -33.58
C SER A 14 21.50 -12.11 -32.81
N VAL A 15 21.71 -12.76 -31.67
CA VAL A 15 20.64 -12.92 -30.68
C VAL A 15 20.41 -11.53 -30.09
N SER A 16 19.46 -10.80 -30.67
CA SER A 16 18.90 -9.62 -29.98
C SER A 16 18.18 -10.13 -28.74
N ALA A 17 18.85 -10.04 -27.60
CA ALA A 17 18.16 -10.16 -26.31
C ALA A 17 17.12 -9.03 -26.28
N THR A 18 15.86 -9.35 -26.52
CA THR A 18 14.77 -8.41 -26.27
C THR A 18 14.83 -8.06 -24.80
N ALA A 19 15.11 -6.79 -24.51
CA ALA A 19 15.10 -6.30 -23.14
C ALA A 19 13.75 -6.67 -22.54
N GLN A 20 13.77 -7.38 -21.42
CA GLN A 20 12.54 -7.81 -20.74
C GLN A 20 11.73 -6.58 -20.40
N GLN A 21 10.45 -6.55 -20.80
CA GLN A 21 9.51 -5.49 -20.48
C GLN A 21 9.38 -5.34 -18.95
N ARG A 22 9.60 -4.14 -18.42
CA ARG A 22 9.53 -3.80 -17.01
C ARG A 22 8.34 -2.91 -16.75
N TYR A 23 7.20 -3.52 -16.43
CA TYR A 23 5.95 -2.80 -16.17
C TYR A 23 6.04 -1.84 -14.97
N SER A 24 6.95 -2.09 -14.01
CA SER A 24 7.22 -1.14 -12.94
C SER A 24 7.73 0.20 -13.48
N GLN A 25 8.70 0.16 -14.39
CA GLN A 25 9.27 1.36 -15.03
C GLN A 25 8.30 2.00 -16.02
N GLU A 26 7.60 1.19 -16.84
CA GLU A 26 6.62 1.72 -17.81
C GLU A 26 5.47 2.46 -17.11
N MET A 27 4.95 1.91 -16.00
CA MET A 27 3.91 2.58 -15.22
C MET A 27 4.45 3.84 -14.53
N ALA A 28 5.65 3.78 -13.95
CA ALA A 28 6.29 4.94 -13.35
C ALA A 28 6.52 6.06 -14.37
N GLN A 29 7.00 5.72 -15.56
CA GLN A 29 7.20 6.67 -16.66
C GLN A 29 5.88 7.28 -17.14
N SER A 30 4.84 6.46 -17.26
CA SER A 30 3.54 6.89 -17.79
C SER A 30 2.77 7.76 -16.80
N GLN A 31 2.82 7.45 -15.50
CA GLN A 31 1.89 8.00 -14.52
C GLN A 31 2.57 8.71 -13.32
N GLY A 32 3.87 8.43 -13.05
CA GLY A 32 4.52 8.89 -11.82
C GLY A 32 4.52 10.41 -11.66
N LYS A 33 4.84 11.13 -12.72
CA LYS A 33 4.94 12.60 -12.69
C LYS A 33 3.62 13.28 -12.28
N GLN A 34 2.49 12.82 -12.80
CA GLN A 34 1.20 13.46 -12.48
C GLN A 34 0.79 13.36 -11.01
N TRP A 35 1.33 12.36 -10.28
CA TRP A 35 1.04 12.14 -8.87
C TRP A 35 2.06 12.75 -7.91
N THR A 36 3.20 13.21 -8.40
CA THR A 36 4.30 13.71 -7.57
C THR A 36 4.70 15.14 -7.86
N HIS A 37 4.89 15.49 -9.13
CA HIS A 37 5.35 16.82 -9.52
C HIS A 37 4.33 17.91 -9.17
N GLY A 38 4.77 18.90 -8.38
CA GLY A 38 3.93 20.02 -7.95
C GLY A 38 2.76 19.66 -7.02
N LYS A 39 2.74 18.44 -6.45
CA LYS A 39 1.65 17.97 -5.59
C LYS A 39 1.85 18.32 -4.12
N SER A 40 0.73 18.49 -3.42
CA SER A 40 0.71 18.74 -1.97
C SER A 40 0.95 17.46 -1.19
N TRP A 41 1.31 17.61 0.10
CA TRP A 41 1.43 16.51 1.05
C TRP A 41 0.07 15.81 1.23
N ASP A 42 -0.05 14.63 0.65
CA ASP A 42 -1.24 13.79 0.64
C ASP A 42 -0.83 12.32 0.53
N TYR A 43 -1.58 11.42 1.19
CA TYR A 43 -1.20 10.02 1.28
C TYR A 43 -1.14 9.30 -0.07
N VAL A 44 -1.96 9.71 -1.04
CA VAL A 44 -1.97 9.10 -2.39
C VAL A 44 -0.72 9.49 -3.16
N ASN A 45 -0.38 10.79 -3.12
CA ASN A 45 0.83 11.31 -3.75
C ASN A 45 2.08 10.69 -3.11
N GLY A 46 2.11 10.60 -1.78
CA GLY A 46 3.18 9.95 -1.03
C GLY A 46 3.34 8.45 -1.33
N LEU A 47 2.23 7.74 -1.55
CA LEU A 47 2.25 6.33 -1.96
C LEU A 47 2.94 6.15 -3.32
N VAL A 48 2.60 6.97 -4.31
CA VAL A 48 3.26 6.93 -5.63
C VAL A 48 4.71 7.35 -5.50
N ALA A 49 5.03 8.44 -4.78
CA ALA A 49 6.40 8.87 -4.55
C ALA A 49 7.25 7.77 -3.89
N LYS A 50 6.71 7.05 -2.89
CA LYS A 50 7.40 5.90 -2.27
C LYS A 50 7.65 4.79 -3.29
N SER A 51 6.69 4.48 -4.16
CA SER A 51 6.87 3.46 -5.20
C SER A 51 7.97 3.82 -6.20
N LEU A 52 8.10 5.10 -6.56
CA LEU A 52 9.20 5.60 -7.39
C LEU A 52 10.55 5.48 -6.69
N LEU A 53 10.62 5.79 -5.39
CA LEU A 53 11.85 5.63 -4.61
C LEU A 53 12.24 4.15 -4.45
N ASN A 54 11.29 3.24 -4.27
CA ASN A 54 11.56 1.80 -4.25
C ASN A 54 12.18 1.32 -5.58
N LEU A 55 11.71 1.84 -6.73
CA LEU A 55 12.34 1.59 -8.03
C LEU A 55 13.80 2.05 -8.05
N CYS A 56 14.07 3.28 -7.58
CA CYS A 56 15.42 3.84 -7.54
C CYS A 56 16.35 3.03 -6.65
N GLU A 57 15.89 2.61 -5.47
CA GLU A 57 16.67 1.78 -4.54
C GLU A 57 17.01 0.42 -5.16
N GLN A 58 16.08 -0.20 -5.89
CA GLN A 58 16.25 -1.53 -6.46
C GLN A 58 17.14 -1.55 -7.70
N TYR A 59 16.98 -0.62 -8.62
CA TYR A 59 17.74 -0.57 -9.87
C TYR A 59 19.01 0.29 -9.78
N GLN A 60 19.40 0.68 -8.63
CA GLN A 60 20.59 1.31 -8.07
C GLN A 60 21.27 2.45 -8.82
N TYR A 61 21.23 2.57 -10.16
CA TYR A 61 22.04 3.56 -10.85
C TYR A 61 21.35 4.36 -11.95
N ALA A 62 20.39 3.76 -12.65
CA ALA A 62 19.75 4.45 -13.77
C ALA A 62 18.80 5.56 -13.29
N ASP A 63 18.16 5.39 -12.13
CA ASP A 63 17.02 6.19 -11.71
C ASP A 63 17.25 7.09 -10.49
N TRP A 64 18.40 6.93 -9.75
CA TRP A 64 18.80 7.92 -8.75
C TRP A 64 19.16 9.29 -9.36
N THR A 65 19.61 9.30 -10.60
CA THR A 65 19.89 10.52 -11.38
C THR A 65 18.80 10.84 -12.37
N GLY A 66 17.78 9.98 -12.49
CA GLY A 66 16.66 10.12 -13.41
C GLY A 66 15.47 10.86 -12.79
N ASN A 67 14.40 10.93 -13.59
CA ASN A 67 13.21 11.69 -13.25
C ASN A 67 12.50 11.16 -11.99
N TYR A 68 12.53 9.85 -11.70
CA TYR A 68 11.76 9.25 -10.60
C TYR A 68 12.22 9.77 -9.24
N TYR A 69 13.53 9.77 -9.00
CA TYR A 69 14.08 10.34 -7.78
C TYR A 69 13.75 11.82 -7.65
N GLN A 70 13.97 12.58 -8.73
CA GLN A 70 13.72 14.01 -8.76
C GLN A 70 12.24 14.34 -8.47
N TRP A 71 11.31 13.60 -9.07
CA TRP A 71 9.88 13.81 -8.82
C TRP A 71 9.48 13.51 -7.37
N ALA A 72 9.99 12.41 -6.81
CA ALA A 72 9.71 12.06 -5.42
C ALA A 72 10.36 13.03 -4.43
N LYS A 73 11.59 13.48 -4.72
CA LYS A 73 12.28 14.49 -3.92
C LYS A 73 11.56 15.83 -3.94
N GLU A 74 11.19 16.31 -5.11
CA GLU A 74 10.43 17.55 -5.29
C GLU A 74 9.09 17.51 -4.54
N TYR A 75 8.39 16.39 -4.58
CA TYR A 75 7.17 16.19 -3.79
C TYR A 75 7.41 16.44 -2.30
N ALA A 76 8.46 15.85 -1.72
CA ALA A 76 8.81 16.06 -0.31
C ALA A 76 9.26 17.50 -0.05
N ASP A 77 10.11 18.06 -0.91
CA ASP A 77 10.67 19.43 -0.77
C ASP A 77 9.59 20.52 -0.87
N ASN A 78 8.50 20.26 -1.59
CA ASN A 78 7.35 21.16 -1.64
C ASN A 78 6.63 21.24 -0.29
N ALA A 79 6.68 20.21 0.54
CA ALA A 79 5.98 20.16 1.82
C ALA A 79 6.85 20.58 3.03
N ILE A 80 8.19 20.44 2.91
CA ILE A 80 9.12 20.66 4.02
C ILE A 80 10.00 21.91 3.75
N ASN A 81 10.28 22.66 4.81
CA ASN A 81 11.26 23.76 4.80
C ASN A 81 12.70 23.19 4.81
N PRO A 82 13.71 24.01 4.47
CA PRO A 82 15.12 23.61 4.57
C PRO A 82 15.54 23.12 5.96
N ASP A 83 14.93 23.62 7.03
CA ASP A 83 15.21 23.24 8.42
C ASP A 83 14.51 21.92 8.85
N GLY A 84 13.71 21.29 7.96
CA GLY A 84 12.97 20.06 8.22
C GLY A 84 11.58 20.25 8.81
N THR A 85 11.12 21.47 9.05
CA THR A 85 9.75 21.74 9.50
C THR A 85 8.75 21.63 8.34
N PHE A 86 7.50 21.21 8.63
CA PHE A 86 6.46 21.18 7.62
C PHE A 86 5.86 22.57 7.38
N LYS A 87 5.63 22.93 6.12
CA LYS A 87 4.99 24.20 5.75
C LYS A 87 3.53 24.25 6.19
N ASN A 88 2.77 23.17 6.02
CA ASN A 88 1.33 23.11 6.29
C ASN A 88 0.90 21.68 6.66
N PHE A 89 1.42 21.12 7.76
CA PHE A 89 0.99 19.80 8.22
C PHE A 89 -0.39 19.88 8.90
N LYS A 90 -1.32 19.05 8.44
CA LYS A 90 -2.67 18.96 9.03
C LYS A 90 -2.71 17.82 10.04
N LYS A 91 -2.87 18.14 11.32
CA LYS A 91 -3.06 17.18 12.42
C LYS A 91 -4.45 16.50 12.36
N GLY A 92 -4.64 15.44 13.13
CA GLY A 92 -5.94 14.78 13.31
C GLY A 92 -6.35 13.82 12.18
N ASN A 93 -5.41 13.44 11.31
CA ASN A 93 -5.67 12.48 10.23
C ASN A 93 -4.45 11.59 10.02
N ILE A 94 -4.58 10.29 10.33
CA ILE A 94 -3.48 9.33 10.21
C ILE A 94 -3.00 9.16 8.75
N ASP A 95 -3.85 9.44 7.78
CA ASP A 95 -3.47 9.38 6.35
C ASP A 95 -2.30 10.31 6.04
N ASN A 96 -2.20 11.47 6.74
CA ASN A 96 -1.14 12.44 6.52
C ASN A 96 0.25 11.96 6.98
N ILE A 97 0.31 10.88 7.77
CA ILE A 97 1.55 10.24 8.22
C ILE A 97 2.14 9.37 7.10
N ASN A 98 1.30 8.74 6.27
CA ASN A 98 1.74 7.79 5.22
C ASN A 98 2.83 8.34 4.30
N SER A 99 2.72 9.61 3.90
CA SER A 99 3.70 10.27 3.03
C SER A 99 5.10 10.37 3.66
N GLY A 100 5.18 10.28 4.99
CA GLY A 100 6.46 10.25 5.71
C GLY A 100 7.39 9.11 5.30
N LYS A 101 6.86 8.03 4.73
CA LYS A 101 7.65 6.89 4.24
C LYS A 101 8.63 7.29 3.12
N VAL A 102 8.39 8.36 2.38
CA VAL A 102 9.32 8.87 1.37
C VAL A 102 10.60 9.44 2.00
N LEU A 103 10.50 9.93 3.24
CA LEU A 103 11.60 10.61 3.93
C LEU A 103 12.77 9.68 4.26
N PHE A 104 12.51 8.39 4.48
CA PHE A 104 13.55 7.41 4.81
C PHE A 104 14.50 7.15 3.64
N ALA A 105 13.95 6.92 2.45
CA ALA A 105 14.76 6.73 1.24
C ALA A 105 15.51 8.01 0.86
N LEU A 106 14.86 9.18 0.98
CA LEU A 106 15.49 10.47 0.73
C LEU A 106 16.63 10.75 1.75
N TYR A 107 16.38 10.50 3.05
CA TYR A 107 17.41 10.63 4.09
C TYR A 107 18.62 9.75 3.78
N LYS A 108 18.39 8.47 3.47
CA LYS A 108 19.46 7.52 3.16
C LYS A 108 20.30 7.98 1.95
N ARG A 109 19.63 8.37 0.87
CA ARG A 109 20.30 8.81 -0.35
C ARG A 109 21.05 10.14 -0.18
N GLU A 110 20.42 11.15 0.42
CA GLU A 110 21.06 12.44 0.66
C GLU A 110 22.23 12.31 1.64
N LYS A 111 22.17 11.42 2.63
CA LYS A 111 23.30 11.14 3.53
C LYS A 111 24.53 10.59 2.81
N GLU A 112 24.34 9.80 1.75
CA GLU A 112 25.43 9.34 0.88
C GLU A 112 26.01 10.50 0.06
N LEU A 113 25.16 11.36 -0.49
CA LEU A 113 25.57 12.54 -1.26
C LEU A 113 26.26 13.58 -0.39
N ASP A 114 25.77 13.82 0.82
CA ASP A 114 26.37 14.75 1.78
C ASP A 114 27.81 14.37 2.16
N LYS A 115 28.06 13.06 2.33
CA LYS A 115 29.43 12.55 2.54
C LYS A 115 30.38 12.87 1.38
N GLN A 116 29.87 12.82 0.16
CA GLN A 116 30.66 13.07 -1.04
C GLN A 116 30.93 14.57 -1.26
N ASN A 117 29.94 15.41 -0.92
CA ASN A 117 29.92 16.84 -1.25
C ASN A 117 30.24 17.76 -0.07
N GLY A 118 30.34 17.24 1.15
CA GLY A 118 30.55 18.04 2.36
C GLY A 118 29.33 18.91 2.71
N THR A 119 28.11 18.42 2.46
CA THR A 119 26.83 19.12 2.73
C THR A 119 26.04 18.41 3.84
N ASP A 120 24.88 18.97 4.25
CA ASP A 120 23.97 18.39 5.25
C ASP A 120 22.51 18.50 4.81
N ASN A 121 22.20 17.99 3.61
CA ASN A 121 20.83 17.99 3.08
C ASN A 121 19.96 16.89 3.73
N ALA A 122 20.59 15.79 4.15
CA ALA A 122 19.88 14.65 4.75
C ALA A 122 19.17 15.02 6.05
N SER A 123 19.77 15.90 6.86
CA SER A 123 19.26 16.24 8.19
C SER A 123 17.81 16.76 8.17
N ARG A 124 17.41 17.49 7.12
CA ARG A 124 16.04 17.99 6.98
C ARG A 124 15.00 16.87 6.86
N TYR A 125 15.32 15.78 6.14
CA TYR A 125 14.42 14.64 5.98
C TYR A 125 14.28 13.83 7.27
N LYS A 126 15.39 13.69 8.01
CA LYS A 126 15.34 13.06 9.34
C LYS A 126 14.49 13.87 10.31
N LYS A 127 14.70 15.18 10.41
CA LYS A 127 13.89 16.06 11.28
C LYS A 127 12.40 16.02 10.94
N ALA A 128 12.07 15.99 9.65
CA ALA A 128 10.68 15.87 9.23
C ALA A 128 10.10 14.49 9.59
N ALA A 129 10.87 13.40 9.44
CA ALA A 129 10.44 12.06 9.85
C ALA A 129 10.28 11.97 11.37
N ASP A 130 11.19 12.55 12.16
CA ASP A 130 11.10 12.61 13.61
C ASP A 130 9.85 13.38 14.06
N PHE A 131 9.55 14.51 13.43
CA PHE A 131 8.32 15.26 13.72
C PHE A 131 7.05 14.43 13.51
N LEU A 132 6.98 13.66 12.41
CA LEU A 132 5.82 12.80 12.14
C LEU A 132 5.72 11.63 13.14
N HIS A 133 6.87 11.06 13.51
CA HIS A 133 6.95 10.00 14.52
C HIS A 133 6.51 10.53 15.89
N ASP A 134 7.09 11.65 16.37
CA ASP A 134 6.76 12.22 17.67
C ASP A 134 5.28 12.60 17.74
N TYR A 135 4.74 13.18 16.66
CA TYR A 135 3.33 13.49 16.58
C TYR A 135 2.45 12.23 16.66
N LEU A 136 2.80 11.18 15.92
CA LEU A 136 2.01 9.93 15.90
C LEU A 136 2.05 9.22 17.27
N VAL A 137 3.21 9.16 17.90
CA VAL A 137 3.41 8.38 19.13
C VAL A 137 2.89 9.13 20.35
N ASN A 138 3.16 10.43 20.45
CA ASN A 138 2.92 11.22 21.66
C ASN A 138 1.65 12.07 21.63
N ASP A 139 1.27 12.60 20.45
CA ASP A 139 0.19 13.59 20.34
C ASP A 139 -1.07 13.07 19.64
N TYR A 140 -0.95 11.99 18.83
CA TYR A 140 -2.08 11.50 18.04
C TYR A 140 -3.13 10.81 18.91
N SER A 141 -4.42 10.96 18.54
CA SER A 141 -5.53 10.41 19.30
C SER A 141 -5.50 8.87 19.33
N ARG A 142 -5.67 8.31 20.54
CA ARG A 142 -5.67 6.88 20.78
C ARG A 142 -6.91 6.48 21.59
N ILE A 143 -7.40 5.28 21.40
CA ILE A 143 -8.47 4.67 22.20
C ILE A 143 -8.01 4.59 23.66
N GLN A 144 -8.88 5.01 24.60
CA GLN A 144 -8.52 5.20 26.00
C GLN A 144 -8.87 4.03 26.91
N SER A 145 -9.69 3.09 26.47
CA SER A 145 -10.20 2.00 27.32
C SER A 145 -10.36 0.68 26.57
N GLY A 146 -10.63 -0.38 27.33
CA GLY A 146 -10.82 -1.72 26.81
C GLY A 146 -9.52 -2.36 26.33
N ASP A 147 -9.63 -3.44 25.58
CA ASP A 147 -8.50 -4.19 25.02
C ASP A 147 -7.85 -3.49 23.82
N ALA A 148 -8.50 -2.46 23.27
CA ALA A 148 -7.98 -1.58 22.24
C ALA A 148 -7.30 -0.31 22.79
N LYS A 149 -7.17 -0.20 24.13
CA LYS A 149 -6.47 0.96 24.71
C LYS A 149 -5.07 1.11 24.10
N GLY A 150 -4.78 2.34 23.61
CA GLY A 150 -3.51 2.66 22.95
C GLY A 150 -3.56 2.53 21.42
N CYS A 151 -4.61 1.97 20.83
CA CYS A 151 -4.74 1.94 19.39
C CYS A 151 -5.09 3.33 18.82
N PHE A 152 -4.51 3.63 17.65
CA PHE A 152 -4.75 4.90 16.96
C PHE A 152 -6.16 5.01 16.40
N PHE A 153 -6.78 6.18 16.52
CA PHE A 153 -7.95 6.52 15.72
C PHE A 153 -7.57 6.55 14.22
N HIS A 154 -8.53 6.22 13.35
CA HIS A 154 -8.29 6.47 11.93
C HIS A 154 -8.22 7.98 11.64
N LYS A 155 -9.13 8.79 12.26
CA LYS A 155 -9.08 10.26 12.23
C LYS A 155 -9.75 10.81 13.49
N ASP A 156 -9.35 12.00 13.93
CA ASP A 156 -9.98 12.64 15.09
C ASP A 156 -11.49 12.87 14.91
N ILE A 157 -11.94 13.06 13.66
CA ILE A 157 -13.37 13.14 13.32
C ILE A 157 -14.10 11.80 13.41
N TYR A 158 -13.38 10.70 13.64
CA TYR A 158 -13.89 9.34 13.81
C TYR A 158 -13.41 8.78 15.16
N PRO A 159 -13.89 9.32 16.29
CA PRO A 159 -13.41 8.90 17.61
C PRO A 159 -13.62 7.40 17.82
N ASP A 160 -12.67 6.78 18.47
CA ASP A 160 -12.65 5.35 18.80
C ASP A 160 -12.79 4.38 17.62
N GLN A 161 -12.46 4.81 16.40
CA GLN A 161 -12.53 3.98 15.20
C GLN A 161 -11.15 3.56 14.69
N MET A 162 -10.98 2.27 14.48
CA MET A 162 -9.85 1.68 13.76
C MET A 162 -10.33 1.19 12.38
N TRP A 163 -9.63 1.58 11.33
CA TRP A 163 -9.87 1.08 9.97
C TRP A 163 -8.64 0.31 9.50
N LEU A 164 -8.84 -0.70 8.66
CA LEU A 164 -7.72 -1.47 8.07
C LEU A 164 -6.70 -0.55 7.38
N ASP A 165 -7.18 0.53 6.78
CA ASP A 165 -6.39 1.58 6.12
C ASP A 165 -5.36 2.23 7.07
N GLY A 166 -5.77 2.50 8.31
CA GLY A 166 -4.93 3.16 9.32
C GLY A 166 -3.66 2.39 9.64
N LEU A 167 -3.67 1.06 9.52
CA LEU A 167 -2.49 0.22 9.74
C LEU A 167 -1.39 0.50 8.69
N TYR A 168 -1.79 0.70 7.43
CA TYR A 168 -0.86 1.09 6.38
C TYR A 168 -0.40 2.54 6.53
N MET A 169 -1.32 3.44 6.92
CA MET A 169 -1.05 4.88 6.99
C MET A 169 -0.10 5.23 8.14
N GLY A 170 -0.39 4.77 9.36
CA GLY A 170 0.37 5.11 10.56
C GLY A 170 1.32 4.03 11.03
N ALA A 171 0.82 2.80 11.26
CA ALA A 171 1.62 1.76 11.90
C ALA A 171 2.80 1.28 11.03
N ALA A 172 2.63 1.22 9.71
CA ALA A 172 3.72 0.87 8.80
C ALA A 172 4.79 1.99 8.70
N PHE A 173 4.40 3.27 8.77
CA PHE A 173 5.37 4.37 8.91
C PHE A 173 6.14 4.26 10.24
N TYR A 174 5.43 4.01 11.34
CA TYR A 174 6.03 3.84 12.67
C TYR A 174 7.07 2.73 12.67
N ALA A 175 6.76 1.57 12.06
CA ALA A 175 7.69 0.45 11.95
C ALA A 175 8.93 0.82 11.11
N GLU A 176 8.76 1.51 9.97
CA GLU A 176 9.88 1.92 9.12
C GLU A 176 10.77 2.97 9.83
N TRP A 177 10.17 3.91 10.58
CA TRP A 177 10.93 4.85 11.43
C TRP A 177 11.72 4.11 12.50
N GLN A 178 11.05 3.18 13.21
CA GLN A 178 11.65 2.40 14.30
C GLN A 178 12.87 1.61 13.81
N ALA A 179 12.72 0.93 12.67
CA ALA A 179 13.81 0.15 12.08
C ALA A 179 15.01 1.00 11.65
N ASN A 180 14.78 2.24 11.22
CA ASN A 180 15.86 3.12 10.75
C ASN A 180 16.59 3.83 11.88
N PHE A 181 15.92 4.12 13.02
CA PHE A 181 16.47 5.03 14.02
C PHE A 181 16.55 4.44 15.44
N GLU A 182 15.65 3.53 15.81
CA GLU A 182 15.63 2.92 17.14
C GLU A 182 15.25 1.41 17.08
N PRO A 183 16.01 0.58 16.33
CA PRO A 183 15.62 -0.80 16.07
C PRO A 183 15.49 -1.68 17.32
N ASP A 184 16.16 -1.32 18.41
CA ASP A 184 16.20 -2.09 19.66
C ASP A 184 15.13 -1.70 20.68
N ASN A 185 14.20 -0.78 20.34
CA ASN A 185 13.12 -0.34 21.23
C ASN A 185 11.97 -1.34 21.21
N GLU A 186 12.04 -2.37 22.05
CA GLU A 186 11.05 -3.46 22.18
C GLU A 186 9.63 -2.94 22.48
N GLN A 187 9.50 -1.84 23.24
CA GLN A 187 8.20 -1.28 23.60
C GLN A 187 7.50 -0.66 22.39
N ALA A 188 8.24 -0.01 21.51
CA ALA A 188 7.71 0.53 20.27
C ALA A 188 7.24 -0.60 19.33
N TRP A 189 8.01 -1.68 19.22
CA TRP A 189 7.58 -2.85 18.44
C TRP A 189 6.33 -3.52 19.02
N THR A 190 6.21 -3.56 20.35
CA THR A 190 4.99 -4.06 21.03
C THR A 190 3.78 -3.17 20.74
N ASP A 191 3.92 -1.84 20.76
CA ASP A 191 2.85 -0.89 20.39
C ASP A 191 2.44 -1.07 18.92
N ILE A 192 3.40 -1.20 18.01
CA ILE A 192 3.13 -1.47 16.59
C ILE A 192 2.34 -2.78 16.44
N ALA A 193 2.81 -3.86 17.06
CA ALA A 193 2.13 -5.16 17.00
C ALA A 193 0.71 -5.11 17.60
N HIS A 194 0.52 -4.34 18.67
CA HIS A 194 -0.77 -4.15 19.31
C HIS A 194 -1.82 -3.59 18.35
N GLN A 195 -1.46 -2.63 17.48
CA GLN A 195 -2.37 -2.09 16.46
C GLN A 195 -2.91 -3.21 15.55
N PHE A 196 -2.03 -4.06 15.03
CA PHE A 196 -2.38 -5.15 14.12
C PHE A 196 -3.17 -6.27 14.80
N LYS A 197 -2.79 -6.66 16.00
CA LYS A 197 -3.45 -7.73 16.76
C LYS A 197 -4.87 -7.33 17.19
N THR A 198 -5.03 -6.07 17.59
CA THR A 198 -6.33 -5.55 18.03
C THR A 198 -7.33 -5.53 16.89
N ILE A 199 -6.99 -4.91 15.76
CA ILE A 199 -7.91 -4.88 14.63
C ILE A 199 -8.22 -6.29 14.09
N ALA A 200 -7.21 -7.18 14.08
CA ALA A 200 -7.42 -8.57 13.68
C ALA A 200 -8.43 -9.29 14.56
N ARG A 201 -8.35 -9.09 15.88
CA ARG A 201 -9.26 -9.71 16.85
C ARG A 201 -10.70 -9.28 16.66
N HIS A 202 -10.91 -7.99 16.42
CA HIS A 202 -12.25 -7.41 16.32
C HIS A 202 -12.89 -7.58 14.96
N THR A 203 -12.10 -7.55 13.86
CA THR A 203 -12.68 -7.50 12.50
C THR A 203 -12.68 -8.84 11.78
N TYR A 204 -12.08 -9.89 12.33
CA TYR A 204 -12.01 -11.19 11.66
C TYR A 204 -13.33 -11.95 11.72
N ASP A 205 -13.90 -12.22 10.55
CA ASP A 205 -15.05 -13.11 10.38
C ASP A 205 -14.54 -14.55 10.11
N LYS A 206 -14.82 -15.46 11.05
CA LYS A 206 -14.36 -16.87 10.97
C LYS A 206 -15.01 -17.65 9.83
N ASP A 207 -16.28 -17.35 9.53
CA ASP A 207 -17.05 -18.06 8.52
C ASP A 207 -16.64 -17.59 7.11
N LYS A 208 -16.45 -16.29 6.94
CA LYS A 208 -16.00 -15.67 5.70
C LYS A 208 -14.49 -15.77 5.49
N GLN A 209 -13.72 -15.95 6.58
CA GLN A 209 -12.25 -15.90 6.61
C GLN A 209 -11.70 -14.58 6.02
N LEU A 210 -12.34 -13.48 6.38
CA LEU A 210 -12.05 -12.11 5.92
C LEU A 210 -12.08 -11.16 7.12
N TYR A 211 -11.59 -9.95 6.90
CA TYR A 211 -11.61 -8.87 7.88
C TYR A 211 -12.52 -7.76 7.42
N TYR A 212 -13.46 -7.34 8.27
CA TYR A 212 -14.31 -6.17 8.01
C TYR A 212 -13.45 -4.92 7.83
N HIS A 213 -13.91 -3.97 7.00
CA HIS A 213 -13.15 -2.75 6.66
C HIS A 213 -12.73 -1.95 7.89
N ALA A 214 -13.60 -1.84 8.89
CA ALA A 214 -13.37 -1.05 10.09
C ALA A 214 -14.09 -1.62 11.31
N TRP A 215 -13.62 -1.14 12.48
CA TRP A 215 -14.22 -1.41 13.79
C TRP A 215 -14.26 -0.14 14.64
N SER A 216 -15.32 0.04 15.41
CA SER A 216 -15.49 1.08 16.40
C SER A 216 -15.56 0.50 17.81
N ALA A 217 -14.70 0.97 18.72
CA ALA A 217 -14.75 0.61 20.13
C ALA A 217 -15.99 1.23 20.83
N ASN A 218 -16.57 2.29 20.23
CA ASN A 218 -17.82 2.90 20.68
C ASN A 218 -18.85 2.90 19.54
N PRO A 219 -19.51 1.76 19.28
CA PRO A 219 -20.50 1.67 18.19
C PRO A 219 -21.73 2.54 18.41
N GLU A 220 -21.99 3.04 19.63
CA GLU A 220 -23.12 3.91 19.92
C GLU A 220 -22.85 5.39 19.57
N ASP A 221 -21.59 5.75 19.28
CA ASP A 221 -21.25 7.09 18.79
C ASP A 221 -21.94 7.36 17.45
N SER A 222 -22.43 8.59 17.26
CA SER A 222 -23.15 8.99 16.04
C SER A 222 -22.30 8.86 14.77
N ASN A 223 -20.98 9.05 14.85
CA ASN A 223 -20.06 8.85 13.72
C ASN A 223 -19.82 7.38 13.40
N SER A 224 -20.24 6.46 14.28
CA SER A 224 -20.17 5.01 14.11
C SER A 224 -21.53 4.39 13.71
N PHE A 225 -22.45 5.16 13.12
CA PHE A 225 -23.78 4.69 12.70
C PHE A 225 -23.74 3.50 11.73
N TRP A 226 -22.66 3.34 10.99
CA TRP A 226 -22.38 2.25 10.07
C TRP A 226 -22.02 0.93 10.78
N ALA A 227 -21.65 1.00 12.07
CA ALA A 227 -21.15 -0.13 12.83
C ALA A 227 -22.29 -1.07 13.26
N ASN A 228 -22.02 -2.38 13.24
CA ASN A 228 -22.91 -3.39 13.79
C ASN A 228 -23.09 -3.19 15.31
N LYS A 229 -24.33 -3.27 15.79
CA LYS A 229 -24.67 -3.05 17.21
C LYS A 229 -24.72 -4.35 18.03
N THR A 230 -24.62 -5.50 17.39
CA THR A 230 -24.82 -6.82 18.01
C THR A 230 -23.63 -7.74 17.87
N GLU A 231 -23.46 -8.63 18.86
CA GLU A 231 -22.49 -9.73 18.76
C GLU A 231 -22.89 -10.73 17.65
N PRO A 232 -21.94 -11.47 17.04
CA PRO A 232 -20.52 -11.55 17.42
C PRO A 232 -19.63 -10.46 16.82
N TYR A 233 -20.12 -9.60 15.93
CA TYR A 233 -19.33 -8.61 15.21
C TYR A 233 -19.68 -7.17 15.61
N LYS A 234 -19.98 -6.97 16.89
CA LYS A 234 -20.29 -5.65 17.43
C LYS A 234 -19.14 -4.66 17.15
N GLY A 235 -19.50 -3.49 16.63
CA GLY A 235 -18.55 -2.45 16.25
C GLY A 235 -17.99 -2.58 14.82
N CYS A 236 -18.11 -3.73 14.16
CA CYS A 236 -17.61 -3.92 12.81
C CYS A 236 -18.46 -3.20 11.75
N SER A 237 -17.83 -2.80 10.66
CA SER A 237 -18.51 -2.40 9.44
C SER A 237 -19.22 -3.58 8.78
N LYS A 238 -20.05 -3.30 7.74
CA LYS A 238 -20.94 -4.33 7.17
C LYS A 238 -20.25 -5.23 6.13
N GLU A 239 -19.24 -4.72 5.42
CA GLU A 239 -18.74 -5.36 4.20
C GLU A 239 -17.22 -5.55 4.23
N PHE A 240 -16.74 -6.48 3.38
CA PHE A 240 -15.32 -6.78 3.18
C PHE A 240 -14.80 -6.03 1.94
N TRP A 241 -14.43 -4.78 2.13
CA TRP A 241 -13.93 -3.95 1.04
C TRP A 241 -12.52 -4.33 0.61
N GLY A 242 -12.33 -4.60 -0.69
CA GLY A 242 -11.07 -5.12 -1.23
C GLY A 242 -9.87 -4.22 -0.92
N ARG A 243 -9.96 -2.90 -1.14
CA ARG A 243 -8.85 -1.98 -0.87
C ARG A 243 -8.54 -1.85 0.63
N GLY A 244 -9.53 -1.88 1.53
CA GLY A 244 -9.26 -1.93 2.96
C GLY A 244 -8.42 -3.15 3.35
N MET A 245 -8.81 -4.33 2.88
CA MET A 245 -8.03 -5.57 3.01
C MET A 245 -6.64 -5.45 2.37
N GLY A 246 -6.52 -4.73 1.25
CA GLY A 246 -5.27 -4.48 0.54
C GLY A 246 -4.29 -3.67 1.37
N TRP A 247 -4.76 -2.59 1.98
CA TRP A 247 -3.96 -1.79 2.90
C TRP A 247 -3.42 -2.64 4.06
N TYR A 248 -4.30 -3.43 4.66
CA TYR A 248 -3.94 -4.27 5.80
C TYR A 248 -2.89 -5.32 5.43
N PHE A 249 -3.07 -6.03 4.31
CA PHE A 249 -2.14 -7.06 3.87
C PHE A 249 -0.77 -6.48 3.47
N ALA A 250 -0.76 -5.34 2.76
CA ALA A 250 0.47 -4.62 2.44
C ALA A 250 1.21 -4.14 3.71
N ALA A 251 0.46 -3.57 4.68
CA ALA A 251 1.05 -3.12 5.95
C ALA A 251 1.70 -4.28 6.73
N LEU A 252 1.06 -5.44 6.77
CA LEU A 252 1.59 -6.62 7.47
C LEU A 252 2.94 -7.07 6.88
N VAL A 253 3.06 -7.17 5.56
CA VAL A 253 4.32 -7.59 4.94
C VAL A 253 5.40 -6.51 5.03
N ASP A 254 5.03 -5.23 5.01
CA ASP A 254 5.96 -4.11 5.17
C ASP A 254 6.52 -4.05 6.59
N VAL A 255 5.68 -4.21 7.59
CA VAL A 255 6.11 -4.26 9.00
C VAL A 255 6.97 -5.50 9.28
N LEU A 256 6.56 -6.67 8.80
CA LEU A 256 7.32 -7.92 9.01
C LEU A 256 8.67 -7.95 8.28
N GLU A 257 8.87 -7.14 7.23
CA GLU A 257 10.17 -6.97 6.59
C GLU A 257 11.19 -6.33 7.54
N VAL A 258 10.74 -5.37 8.34
CA VAL A 258 11.63 -4.54 9.16
C VAL A 258 11.60 -4.88 10.65
N MET A 259 10.56 -5.55 11.14
CA MET A 259 10.43 -5.97 12.54
C MET A 259 11.46 -7.03 12.91
N PRO A 260 12.14 -6.94 14.06
CA PRO A 260 13.05 -7.99 14.53
C PRO A 260 12.34 -9.35 14.65
N LYS A 261 12.87 -10.37 13.97
CA LYS A 261 12.28 -11.73 13.99
C LYS A 261 12.29 -12.38 15.37
N THR A 262 13.11 -11.86 16.28
CA THR A 262 13.23 -12.29 17.68
C THR A 262 12.17 -11.68 18.58
N HIS A 263 11.46 -10.62 18.13
CA HIS A 263 10.42 -9.99 18.92
C HIS A 263 9.28 -10.96 19.23
N ALA A 264 8.73 -10.88 20.44
CA ALA A 264 7.73 -11.84 20.94
C ALA A 264 6.48 -11.92 20.03
N ASP A 265 6.04 -10.79 19.49
CA ASP A 265 4.84 -10.70 18.66
C ASP A 265 5.06 -11.03 17.16
N TYR A 266 6.31 -11.21 16.71
CA TYR A 266 6.62 -11.45 15.29
C TYR A 266 5.85 -12.65 14.73
N LYS A 267 5.83 -13.77 15.46
CA LYS A 267 5.15 -15.01 15.02
C LYS A 267 3.63 -14.85 14.94
N GLU A 268 3.05 -14.04 15.82
CA GLU A 268 1.60 -13.75 15.78
C GLU A 268 1.24 -12.92 14.55
N LEU A 269 2.03 -11.88 14.22
CA LEU A 269 1.83 -11.12 12.98
C LEU A 269 2.01 -11.97 11.72
N VAL A 270 2.95 -12.91 11.70
CA VAL A 270 3.09 -13.90 10.62
C VAL A 270 1.83 -14.77 10.52
N THR A 271 1.25 -15.20 11.63
CA THR A 271 0.01 -15.98 11.66
C THR A 271 -1.17 -15.18 11.09
N ILE A 272 -1.32 -13.92 11.50
CA ILE A 272 -2.34 -13.01 10.96
C ILE A 272 -2.15 -12.85 9.45
N THR A 273 -0.92 -12.61 8.99
CA THR A 273 -0.58 -12.46 7.56
C THR A 273 -1.00 -13.70 6.75
N ASN A 274 -0.70 -14.89 7.27
CA ASN A 274 -1.11 -16.16 6.64
C ASN A 274 -2.63 -16.35 6.63
N THR A 275 -3.35 -15.86 7.63
CA THR A 275 -4.82 -15.89 7.69
C THR A 275 -5.42 -15.00 6.61
N VAL A 276 -4.92 -13.76 6.45
CA VAL A 276 -5.31 -12.85 5.35
C VAL A 276 -5.05 -13.52 4.00
N ALA A 277 -3.83 -14.03 3.79
CA ALA A 277 -3.46 -14.68 2.54
C ALA A 277 -4.36 -15.88 2.20
N LYS A 278 -4.72 -16.69 3.19
CA LYS A 278 -5.61 -17.85 2.99
C LYS A 278 -7.00 -17.42 2.54
N GLY A 279 -7.59 -16.40 3.19
CA GLY A 279 -8.89 -15.86 2.83
C GLY A 279 -8.93 -15.31 1.41
N LEU A 280 -7.95 -14.47 1.07
CA LEU A 280 -7.83 -13.86 -0.25
C LEU A 280 -7.59 -14.88 -1.37
N LYS A 281 -6.75 -15.90 -1.14
CA LYS A 281 -6.53 -16.99 -2.11
C LYS A 281 -7.83 -17.65 -2.50
N ARG A 282 -8.73 -17.90 -1.57
CA ARG A 282 -10.04 -18.55 -1.81
C ARG A 282 -10.93 -17.71 -2.72
N LEU A 283 -10.79 -16.38 -2.66
CA LEU A 283 -11.62 -15.40 -3.39
C LEU A 283 -10.95 -14.87 -4.67
N GLN A 284 -9.75 -15.34 -4.99
CA GLN A 284 -9.11 -15.00 -6.25
C GLN A 284 -9.97 -15.50 -7.41
N ASP A 285 -10.44 -14.61 -8.27
CA ASP A 285 -11.27 -14.99 -9.41
C ASP A 285 -10.53 -16.01 -10.29
N LYS A 286 -11.24 -17.09 -10.61
CA LYS A 286 -10.66 -18.24 -11.30
C LYS A 286 -10.25 -17.93 -12.73
N THR A 287 -10.97 -17.02 -13.38
CA THR A 287 -10.77 -16.66 -14.78
C THR A 287 -9.71 -15.56 -14.93
N SER A 288 -9.89 -14.46 -14.22
CA SER A 288 -9.01 -13.28 -14.32
C SER A 288 -7.75 -13.37 -13.46
N GLY A 289 -7.82 -14.05 -12.32
CA GLY A 289 -6.73 -14.11 -11.35
C GLY A 289 -6.64 -12.92 -10.40
N VAL A 290 -7.54 -11.94 -10.49
CA VAL A 290 -7.62 -10.74 -9.64
C VAL A 290 -8.85 -10.78 -8.75
N TRP A 291 -9.20 -9.68 -8.06
CA TRP A 291 -10.26 -9.67 -7.05
C TRP A 291 -11.29 -8.58 -7.31
N TYR A 292 -12.51 -8.84 -6.82
CA TYR A 292 -13.63 -7.91 -6.87
C TYR A 292 -13.52 -6.80 -5.82
N GLN A 293 -14.24 -5.68 -6.07
CA GLN A 293 -14.36 -4.51 -5.18
C GLN A 293 -14.87 -4.92 -3.78
N LEU A 294 -15.94 -5.70 -3.74
CA LEU A 294 -16.47 -6.36 -2.54
C LEU A 294 -16.12 -7.85 -2.61
N LEU A 295 -15.29 -8.31 -1.68
CA LEU A 295 -14.65 -9.60 -1.78
C LEU A 295 -15.58 -10.81 -1.67
N GLN A 296 -16.69 -10.67 -0.97
CA GLN A 296 -17.65 -11.76 -0.74
C GLN A 296 -18.66 -11.97 -1.88
N TYR A 297 -18.68 -11.08 -2.86
CA TYR A 297 -19.59 -11.14 -4.01
C TYR A 297 -18.82 -11.25 -5.32
N ASP A 298 -19.42 -11.85 -6.31
CA ASP A 298 -18.97 -11.80 -7.70
C ASP A 298 -19.75 -10.73 -8.49
N ASN A 299 -19.65 -10.71 -9.80
CA ASN A 299 -20.34 -9.78 -10.69
C ASN A 299 -21.84 -9.99 -10.82
N SER A 300 -22.41 -11.04 -10.21
CA SER A 300 -23.87 -11.23 -10.15
C SER A 300 -24.53 -10.30 -9.12
N TYR A 301 -23.77 -9.81 -8.15
CA TYR A 301 -24.28 -8.79 -7.22
C TYR A 301 -24.29 -7.42 -7.90
N VAL A 302 -25.46 -6.78 -7.93
CA VAL A 302 -25.69 -5.47 -8.54
C VAL A 302 -26.19 -4.50 -7.48
N GLY A 303 -25.51 -3.37 -7.34
CA GLY A 303 -25.94 -2.29 -6.46
C GLY A 303 -27.22 -1.60 -6.95
N GLU A 304 -27.85 -0.83 -6.08
CA GLU A 304 -29.11 -0.13 -6.36
C GLU A 304 -29.06 0.80 -7.58
N CYS A 305 -27.88 1.32 -7.92
CA CYS A 305 -27.66 2.16 -9.10
C CYS A 305 -27.47 1.37 -10.40
N GLY A 306 -27.58 0.05 -10.37
CA GLY A 306 -27.38 -0.84 -11.54
C GLY A 306 -25.91 -1.16 -11.84
N ILE A 307 -24.96 -0.76 -10.99
CA ILE A 307 -23.54 -1.12 -11.14
C ILE A 307 -23.32 -2.50 -10.49
N ALA A 308 -22.86 -3.45 -11.32
CA ALA A 308 -22.46 -4.77 -10.82
C ALA A 308 -21.13 -4.67 -10.05
N ASN A 309 -20.92 -5.59 -9.09
CA ASN A 309 -19.62 -5.73 -8.45
C ASN A 309 -18.56 -6.04 -9.51
N TYR A 310 -17.44 -5.36 -9.46
CA TYR A 310 -16.44 -5.36 -10.52
C TYR A 310 -15.06 -5.77 -10.01
N LEU A 311 -14.20 -6.30 -10.90
CA LEU A 311 -12.79 -6.55 -10.63
C LEU A 311 -12.10 -5.21 -10.41
N GLU A 312 -11.35 -5.07 -9.30
CA GLU A 312 -10.85 -3.77 -8.85
C GLU A 312 -9.32 -3.74 -8.81
N SER A 313 -8.71 -2.77 -9.49
CA SER A 313 -7.27 -2.75 -9.74
C SER A 313 -6.42 -2.39 -8.52
N SER A 314 -6.89 -1.51 -7.63
CA SER A 314 -6.07 -1.08 -6.48
C SER A 314 -5.93 -2.20 -5.44
N ALA A 315 -7.03 -2.84 -5.07
CA ALA A 315 -7.02 -3.99 -4.17
C ALA A 315 -6.19 -5.14 -4.76
N SER A 316 -6.44 -5.45 -6.05
CA SER A 316 -5.71 -6.51 -6.74
C SER A 316 -4.19 -6.25 -6.81
N SER A 317 -3.78 -4.99 -7.01
CA SER A 317 -2.37 -4.60 -7.01
C SER A 317 -1.73 -4.75 -5.61
N MET A 318 -2.44 -4.32 -4.56
CA MET A 318 -1.98 -4.47 -3.17
C MET A 318 -1.85 -5.93 -2.76
N PHE A 319 -2.83 -6.77 -3.11
CA PHE A 319 -2.78 -8.20 -2.82
C PHE A 319 -1.63 -8.88 -3.56
N THR A 320 -1.45 -8.55 -4.85
CA THR A 320 -0.35 -9.09 -5.64
C THR A 320 1.01 -8.70 -5.05
N TYR A 321 1.18 -7.43 -4.69
CA TYR A 321 2.37 -6.94 -3.99
C TYR A 321 2.64 -7.73 -2.70
N ALA A 322 1.63 -7.84 -1.84
CA ALA A 322 1.80 -8.48 -0.54
C ALA A 322 2.07 -9.99 -0.67
N TYR A 323 1.46 -10.69 -1.63
CA TYR A 323 1.78 -12.08 -1.91
C TYR A 323 3.22 -12.25 -2.41
N LEU A 324 3.65 -11.46 -3.39
CA LEU A 324 5.02 -11.54 -3.94
C LEU A 324 6.06 -11.26 -2.87
N LYS A 325 5.92 -10.14 -2.17
CA LYS A 325 6.81 -9.74 -1.08
C LYS A 325 6.80 -10.75 0.08
N GLY A 326 5.63 -11.19 0.50
CA GLY A 326 5.49 -12.16 1.58
C GLY A 326 6.17 -13.49 1.27
N VAL A 327 6.10 -13.97 0.02
CA VAL A 327 6.82 -15.18 -0.42
C VAL A 327 8.33 -14.93 -0.47
N ARG A 328 8.77 -13.79 -1.04
CA ARG A 328 10.20 -13.43 -1.12
C ARG A 328 10.84 -13.37 0.28
N LEU A 329 10.14 -12.81 1.25
CA LEU A 329 10.62 -12.68 2.64
C LEU A 329 10.49 -13.97 3.47
N GLY A 330 9.83 -15.01 2.93
CA GLY A 330 9.57 -16.25 3.67
C GLY A 330 8.49 -16.11 4.76
N ILE A 331 7.73 -15.02 4.77
CA ILE A 331 6.57 -14.80 5.63
C ILE A 331 5.41 -15.70 5.20
N LEU A 332 5.22 -15.82 3.90
CA LEU A 332 4.25 -16.72 3.29
C LEU A 332 4.94 -17.98 2.75
N PRO A 333 4.32 -19.16 2.87
CA PRO A 333 4.80 -20.38 2.24
C PRO A 333 4.96 -20.23 0.71
N LYS A 334 5.97 -20.89 0.14
CA LYS A 334 6.26 -20.91 -1.30
C LYS A 334 5.05 -21.33 -2.16
N SER A 335 4.13 -22.11 -1.60
CA SER A 335 2.88 -22.49 -2.29
C SER A 335 1.99 -21.33 -2.72
N TYR A 336 2.16 -20.12 -2.15
CA TYR A 336 1.48 -18.90 -2.59
C TYR A 336 2.09 -18.25 -3.82
N GLU A 337 3.26 -18.69 -4.26
CA GLU A 337 3.90 -18.17 -5.47
C GLU A 337 3.00 -18.28 -6.70
N LYS A 338 2.30 -19.40 -6.87
CA LYS A 338 1.33 -19.59 -7.97
C LYS A 338 0.14 -18.62 -7.89
N VAL A 339 -0.31 -18.28 -6.67
CA VAL A 339 -1.37 -17.28 -6.46
C VAL A 339 -0.88 -15.90 -6.90
N ALA A 340 0.31 -15.52 -6.44
CA ALA A 340 0.94 -14.24 -6.78
C ALA A 340 1.20 -14.10 -8.29
N GLU A 341 1.70 -15.15 -8.91
CA GLU A 341 2.00 -15.17 -10.34
C GLU A 341 0.73 -15.05 -11.20
N LYS A 342 -0.30 -15.84 -10.87
CA LYS A 342 -1.61 -15.74 -11.52
C LYS A 342 -2.21 -14.34 -11.34
N ALA A 343 -2.08 -13.75 -10.15
CA ALA A 343 -2.56 -12.41 -9.86
C ALA A 343 -1.83 -11.36 -10.72
N TYR A 344 -0.51 -11.44 -10.82
CA TYR A 344 0.27 -10.49 -11.61
C TYR A 344 -0.09 -10.55 -13.10
N GLN A 345 -0.21 -11.76 -13.68
CA GLN A 345 -0.67 -11.92 -15.06
C GLN A 345 -2.10 -11.40 -15.24
N GLY A 346 -2.96 -11.60 -14.22
CA GLY A 346 -4.31 -11.06 -14.18
C GLY A 346 -4.34 -9.53 -14.16
N LEU A 347 -3.47 -8.87 -13.39
CA LEU A 347 -3.33 -7.41 -13.38
C LEU A 347 -3.04 -6.88 -14.79
N LEU A 348 -2.03 -7.45 -15.45
CA LEU A 348 -1.63 -7.02 -16.79
C LEU A 348 -2.75 -7.20 -17.80
N LYS A 349 -3.39 -8.36 -17.81
CA LYS A 349 -4.42 -8.71 -18.80
C LYS A 349 -5.74 -7.94 -18.58
N THR A 350 -6.11 -7.68 -17.31
CA THR A 350 -7.44 -7.13 -16.98
C THR A 350 -7.44 -5.61 -16.95
N PHE A 351 -6.36 -5.01 -16.45
CA PHE A 351 -6.38 -3.58 -16.11
C PHE A 351 -5.43 -2.71 -16.93
N VAL A 352 -4.37 -3.30 -17.51
CA VAL A 352 -3.39 -2.50 -18.26
C VAL A 352 -3.82 -2.35 -19.71
N THR A 353 -3.77 -1.12 -20.22
CA THR A 353 -3.94 -0.80 -21.65
C THR A 353 -2.81 0.10 -22.13
N SER A 354 -2.35 -0.11 -23.36
CA SER A 354 -1.30 0.71 -23.98
C SER A 354 -1.92 1.80 -24.85
N ASN A 355 -1.32 2.98 -24.82
CA ASN A 355 -1.66 4.11 -25.67
C ASN A 355 -0.75 4.13 -26.92
N ASN A 356 -1.17 4.89 -27.94
CA ASN A 356 -0.42 5.03 -29.21
C ASN A 356 0.95 5.70 -29.02
N ASP A 357 1.14 6.48 -27.95
CA ASP A 357 2.40 7.14 -27.60
C ASP A 357 3.36 6.27 -26.80
N GLY A 358 3.02 5.00 -26.58
CA GLY A 358 3.81 4.05 -25.79
C GLY A 358 3.60 4.14 -24.29
N THR A 359 2.77 5.05 -23.78
CA THR A 359 2.38 5.08 -22.37
C THR A 359 1.35 4.00 -22.06
N ILE A 360 1.23 3.65 -20.76
CA ILE A 360 0.24 2.68 -20.30
C ILE A 360 -0.70 3.26 -19.27
N ASN A 361 -1.94 2.76 -19.27
CA ASN A 361 -2.97 3.09 -18.28
C ASN A 361 -3.24 1.89 -17.39
N LEU A 362 -3.68 2.18 -16.16
CA LEU A 362 -4.23 1.20 -15.22
C LEU A 362 -5.71 1.54 -14.97
N ASN A 363 -6.59 0.65 -15.37
CA ASN A 363 -8.03 0.88 -15.41
C ASN A 363 -8.76 0.23 -14.23
N GLN A 364 -10.07 0.51 -14.08
CA GLN A 364 -10.99 -0.10 -13.12
C GLN A 364 -10.55 0.05 -11.66
N SER A 365 -10.15 1.25 -11.26
CA SER A 365 -9.89 1.56 -9.86
C SER A 365 -11.10 2.22 -9.20
N CYS A 366 -11.44 1.83 -8.00
CA CYS A 366 -12.32 2.58 -7.12
C CYS A 366 -11.66 3.90 -6.76
N ARG A 367 -12.28 5.03 -7.10
CA ARG A 367 -11.74 6.36 -6.79
C ARG A 367 -11.55 6.55 -5.29
N SER A 368 -12.62 6.38 -4.51
CA SER A 368 -12.59 6.53 -3.06
C SER A 368 -13.70 5.71 -2.43
N ALA A 369 -13.52 5.28 -1.20
CA ALA A 369 -14.58 4.80 -0.32
C ALA A 369 -14.15 5.05 1.13
N GLY A 370 -15.12 5.01 2.06
CA GLY A 370 -14.87 5.20 3.49
C GLY A 370 -16.18 5.11 4.26
N LEU A 371 -16.14 5.40 5.54
CA LEU A 371 -17.28 5.24 6.45
C LEU A 371 -17.57 6.58 7.13
N GLY A 372 -18.85 6.92 7.31
CA GLY A 372 -19.25 8.16 7.99
C GLY A 372 -18.53 9.41 7.48
N PRO A 373 -18.45 10.50 8.24
CA PRO A 373 -19.04 10.73 9.58
C PRO A 373 -20.57 10.95 9.57
N ALA A 374 -21.17 11.17 10.74
CA ALA A 374 -22.62 11.39 10.89
C ALA A 374 -23.20 12.46 9.95
N LYS A 375 -22.43 13.50 9.62
CA LYS A 375 -22.82 14.55 8.67
C LYS A 375 -22.90 14.06 7.21
N ASP A 376 -22.39 12.88 6.89
CA ASP A 376 -22.52 12.24 5.57
C ASP A 376 -23.05 10.81 5.74
N PRO A 377 -24.34 10.64 6.03
CA PRO A 377 -24.96 9.34 6.28
C PRO A 377 -25.02 8.44 5.05
N SER A 378 -24.74 8.95 3.84
CA SER A 378 -24.67 8.14 2.64
C SER A 378 -23.48 7.16 2.65
N ARG A 379 -22.48 7.40 3.49
CA ARG A 379 -21.29 6.54 3.65
C ARG A 379 -21.53 5.52 4.77
N ASP A 380 -22.56 4.70 4.59
CA ASP A 380 -23.08 3.77 5.60
C ASP A 380 -22.38 2.39 5.61
N GLY A 381 -21.39 2.20 4.75
CA GLY A 381 -20.63 0.96 4.65
C GLY A 381 -21.44 -0.24 4.11
N SER A 382 -22.60 -0.01 3.49
CA SER A 382 -23.37 -1.06 2.82
C SER A 382 -22.72 -1.47 1.48
N ALA A 383 -23.10 -2.66 0.99
CA ALA A 383 -22.65 -3.10 -0.33
C ALA A 383 -23.10 -2.12 -1.43
N SER A 384 -24.31 -1.58 -1.31
CA SER A 384 -24.80 -0.56 -2.24
C SER A 384 -23.93 0.70 -2.21
N TYR A 385 -23.52 1.19 -1.03
CA TYR A 385 -22.61 2.33 -0.93
C TYR A 385 -21.27 2.05 -1.63
N TYR A 386 -20.64 0.88 -1.42
CA TYR A 386 -19.35 0.57 -2.04
C TYR A 386 -19.39 0.40 -3.57
N LEU A 387 -20.57 0.34 -4.17
CA LEU A 387 -20.75 0.30 -5.62
C LEU A 387 -21.33 1.60 -6.20
N CYS A 388 -22.20 2.28 -5.43
CA CYS A 388 -23.04 3.37 -5.93
C CYS A 388 -22.79 4.71 -5.23
N GLY A 389 -21.96 4.77 -4.20
CA GLY A 389 -21.64 6.00 -3.48
C GLY A 389 -21.11 7.09 -4.42
N LYS A 390 -21.47 8.33 -4.19
CA LYS A 390 -21.05 9.49 -5.04
C LYS A 390 -19.53 9.65 -5.15
N ASP A 391 -18.79 9.21 -4.15
CA ASP A 391 -17.33 9.17 -4.10
C ASP A 391 -16.74 7.85 -4.60
N VAL A 392 -17.56 6.81 -4.76
CA VAL A 392 -17.19 5.46 -5.19
C VAL A 392 -17.39 5.32 -6.70
N THR A 393 -16.55 6.02 -7.47
CA THR A 393 -16.60 5.94 -8.94
C THR A 393 -15.46 5.07 -9.48
N ILE A 394 -15.71 4.42 -10.62
CA ILE A 394 -14.68 3.65 -11.33
C ILE A 394 -13.86 4.62 -12.19
N VAL A 395 -12.56 4.64 -11.98
CA VAL A 395 -11.64 5.56 -12.68
C VAL A 395 -10.40 4.80 -13.19
N SER A 396 -9.66 5.45 -14.10
CA SER A 396 -8.35 4.99 -14.56
C SER A 396 -7.25 5.83 -13.93
N ASN A 397 -6.06 5.26 -13.83
CA ASN A 397 -4.83 5.93 -13.37
C ASN A 397 -4.93 6.54 -11.97
N GLU A 398 -5.70 5.92 -11.09
CA GLU A 398 -5.82 6.32 -9.68
C GLU A 398 -4.52 6.03 -8.92
N GLY A 399 -3.98 7.00 -8.19
CA GLY A 399 -2.71 6.84 -7.46
C GLY A 399 -2.69 5.69 -6.46
N LYS A 400 -3.86 5.39 -5.83
CA LYS A 400 -4.04 4.24 -4.95
C LYS A 400 -3.96 2.87 -5.65
N ALA A 401 -4.00 2.85 -6.99
CA ALA A 401 -3.72 1.68 -7.81
C ALA A 401 -2.31 1.75 -8.42
N ILE A 402 -1.89 2.93 -8.89
CA ILE A 402 -0.60 3.15 -9.55
C ILE A 402 0.58 2.78 -8.63
N GLY A 403 0.61 3.31 -7.41
CA GLY A 403 1.69 3.01 -6.45
C GLY A 403 1.82 1.51 -6.18
N PRO A 404 0.76 0.82 -5.73
CA PRO A 404 0.78 -0.63 -5.52
C PRO A 404 1.07 -1.45 -6.77
N PHE A 405 0.62 -1.02 -7.96
CA PHE A 405 0.96 -1.71 -9.22
C PHE A 405 2.47 -1.63 -9.51
N ILE A 406 3.10 -0.45 -9.33
CA ILE A 406 4.55 -0.30 -9.47
C ILE A 406 5.27 -1.21 -8.47
N MET A 407 4.84 -1.24 -7.20
CA MET A 407 5.43 -2.09 -6.16
C MET A 407 5.26 -3.58 -6.49
N ALA A 408 4.08 -4.02 -6.94
CA ALA A 408 3.81 -5.41 -7.33
C ALA A 408 4.65 -5.82 -8.55
N SER A 409 4.77 -4.94 -9.54
CA SER A 409 5.59 -5.18 -10.73
C SER A 409 7.06 -5.31 -10.36
N LEU A 410 7.56 -4.44 -9.48
CA LEU A 410 8.92 -4.49 -8.98
C LEU A 410 9.20 -5.81 -8.25
N GLU A 411 8.35 -6.23 -7.33
CA GLU A 411 8.49 -7.52 -6.63
C GLU A 411 8.44 -8.72 -7.59
N TYR A 412 7.64 -8.65 -8.65
CA TYR A 412 7.60 -9.69 -9.67
C TYR A 412 8.90 -9.73 -10.51
N GLU A 413 9.45 -8.59 -10.85
CA GLU A 413 10.69 -8.43 -11.61
C GLU A 413 11.92 -8.90 -10.82
N LEU A 414 11.89 -8.77 -9.47
CA LEU A 414 12.93 -9.27 -8.57
C LEU A 414 13.03 -10.80 -8.49
N LYS A 415 11.98 -11.52 -8.88
CA LYS A 415 12.00 -13.00 -8.89
C LYS A 415 12.85 -13.59 -10.01
N LYS A 416 13.19 -12.83 -11.00
CA LYS A 416 13.88 -13.27 -12.21
C LYS A 416 15.35 -12.90 -12.17
#